data_dc67d84d0b97180d6841341922c6731c
#
_entry.id   dc67d84d0b97180d6841341922c6731c
#
_cell.length_a   1.000
_cell.length_b   1.000
_cell.length_c   1.000
_cell.angle_alpha   90.00
_cell.angle_beta   90.00
_cell.angle_gamma   90.00
#
_symmetry.space_group_name_H-M   'P 1'
#
loop_
_entity.id
_entity.type
_entity.pdbx_description
1 polymer ?
#
loop_
_entity_poly.entity_id
_entity_poly.type
_entity_poly.pdbx_seq_one_letter_code
_entity_poly.pdbx_strand_id
1 'polypeptide(L)'
;MNALIVDDSKTIRSILVRVLREMRFECHEAANGALALEVLARIQRPEIVTINWQMPVMDGLELIQRLRSDSLYRDLRLLMVSTEQDPNRIAAAIAAGADAFLAKPFTDEAIKRKLIELGAWSVAEAAASRSAIRVLIVDDSVAIRSILSATLCDDSEIRVVGTAADGQIGLKRVAEVAPDIVLLDVEMPVMDGIAMLRELRRIHPRLPVLMFSSLTERGAKAALDALVAGANDYVAKPKGSSPEDVAVRIKTELIPKIKLLVPRLSIDSGKAPEAPFALPQRRPRTEPIAALVVAVSTGGPSALAEVLPAFVSKKAPPILIVQHMPPVFTSHLAERLTKILGLPVTEAKEGQILARGDILLAPGGMHMGVVKTGLGVAVTLQSDPPENSCRPAADVLFRSAARVWGAGTLGIVLTGMGRDGLKGSEAIVAAGGAVLAQDEFTSVVWGMPGHVARAGIADAVLPLSSLGVEVAMRLKRLFR
;
A
#
# COMPACT_ATOMS: atom_id res chain seq x y z
N MET A 1 -9.37 30.47 -4.02
CA MET A 1 -7.92 30.22 -4.23
C MET A 1 -7.68 29.88 -5.69
N ASN A 2 -6.67 30.47 -6.33
CA ASN A 2 -6.35 30.22 -7.72
C ASN A 2 -5.08 29.38 -7.83
N ALA A 3 -5.04 28.49 -8.82
CA ALA A 3 -3.87 27.69 -9.14
C ALA A 3 -3.58 27.75 -10.65
N LEU A 4 -2.32 27.85 -11.03
CA LEU A 4 -1.89 27.74 -12.42
C LEU A 4 -1.11 26.43 -12.61
N ILE A 5 -1.52 25.64 -13.57
CA ILE A 5 -0.92 24.36 -13.92
C ILE A 5 -0.22 24.48 -15.27
N VAL A 6 1.11 24.31 -15.26
CA VAL A 6 1.96 24.48 -16.45
C VAL A 6 2.65 23.15 -16.76
N ASP A 7 2.16 22.46 -17.79
CA ASP A 7 2.67 21.17 -18.23
C ASP A 7 2.31 20.95 -19.69
N ASP A 8 3.19 20.43 -20.51
CA ASP A 8 2.91 20.14 -21.93
C ASP A 8 1.95 18.95 -22.11
N SER A 9 1.97 18.00 -21.16
CA SER A 9 1.09 16.85 -21.16
C SER A 9 -0.33 17.20 -20.70
N LYS A 10 -1.31 17.13 -21.60
CA LYS A 10 -2.73 17.31 -21.27
C LYS A 10 -3.21 16.35 -20.17
N THR A 11 -2.70 15.11 -20.15
CA THR A 11 -3.06 14.10 -19.14
C THR A 11 -2.62 14.54 -17.76
N ILE A 12 -1.38 15.02 -17.60
CA ILE A 12 -0.86 15.51 -16.32
C ILE A 12 -1.62 16.74 -15.87
N ARG A 13 -1.90 17.69 -16.75
CA ARG A 13 -2.73 18.87 -16.42
C ARG A 13 -4.10 18.42 -15.88
N SER A 14 -4.77 17.49 -16.57
CA SER A 14 -6.08 16.98 -16.13
C SER A 14 -6.04 16.33 -14.76
N ILE A 15 -4.97 15.58 -14.42
CA ILE A 15 -4.78 14.99 -13.10
C ILE A 15 -4.63 16.09 -12.05
N LEU A 16 -3.73 17.06 -12.27
CA LEU A 16 -3.48 18.16 -11.35
C LEU A 16 -4.73 19.02 -11.16
N VAL A 17 -5.45 19.34 -12.23
CA VAL A 17 -6.72 20.10 -12.19
C VAL A 17 -7.75 19.36 -11.34
N ARG A 18 -7.89 18.04 -11.50
CA ARG A 18 -8.83 17.24 -10.69
C ARG A 18 -8.48 17.35 -9.20
N VAL A 19 -7.22 17.10 -8.84
CA VAL A 19 -6.77 17.15 -7.43
C VAL A 19 -6.93 18.54 -6.82
N LEU A 20 -6.54 19.59 -7.56
CA LEU A 20 -6.61 20.96 -7.08
C LEU A 20 -8.06 21.46 -6.95
N ARG A 21 -8.97 21.04 -7.85
CA ARG A 21 -10.40 21.35 -7.73
C ARG A 21 -11.05 20.67 -6.52
N GLU A 22 -10.64 19.44 -6.18
CA GLU A 22 -11.07 18.79 -4.92
C GLU A 22 -10.66 19.62 -3.70
N MET A 23 -9.56 20.36 -3.79
CA MET A 23 -9.06 21.27 -2.79
C MET A 23 -9.66 22.69 -2.89
N ARG A 24 -10.68 22.88 -3.74
CA ARG A 24 -11.40 24.16 -3.98
C ARG A 24 -10.54 25.25 -4.64
N PHE A 25 -9.51 24.87 -5.41
CA PHE A 25 -8.82 25.82 -6.27
C PHE A 25 -9.60 26.04 -7.56
N GLU A 26 -9.65 27.29 -8.01
CA GLU A 26 -9.94 27.65 -9.40
C GLU A 26 -8.68 27.42 -10.22
N CYS A 27 -8.74 26.53 -11.22
CA CYS A 27 -7.60 26.04 -11.94
C CYS A 27 -7.50 26.67 -13.33
N HIS A 28 -6.34 27.22 -13.62
CA HIS A 28 -5.95 27.73 -14.94
C HIS A 28 -4.84 26.85 -15.51
N GLU A 29 -4.82 26.67 -16.83
CA GLU A 29 -3.88 25.75 -17.48
C GLU A 29 -3.03 26.49 -18.52
N ALA A 30 -1.76 26.07 -18.63
CA ALA A 30 -0.88 26.48 -19.70
C ALA A 30 -0.05 25.28 -20.20
N ALA A 31 0.19 25.19 -21.51
CA ALA A 31 0.93 24.08 -22.10
C ALA A 31 2.45 24.31 -22.17
N ASN A 32 2.93 25.50 -21.85
CA ASN A 32 4.36 25.88 -21.78
C ASN A 32 4.54 27.16 -20.97
N GLY A 33 5.79 27.53 -20.70
CA GLY A 33 6.13 28.71 -19.91
C GLY A 33 5.68 30.04 -20.53
N ALA A 34 5.69 30.19 -21.85
CA ALA A 34 5.26 31.42 -22.52
C ALA A 34 3.74 31.64 -22.32
N LEU A 35 2.94 30.61 -22.54
CA LEU A 35 1.50 30.65 -22.27
C LEU A 35 1.20 30.87 -20.78
N ALA A 36 2.03 30.34 -19.88
CA ALA A 36 1.87 30.58 -18.46
C ALA A 36 1.98 32.06 -18.09
N LEU A 37 2.93 32.80 -18.68
CA LEU A 37 3.06 34.23 -18.49
C LEU A 37 1.85 35.01 -19.02
N GLU A 38 1.30 34.61 -20.17
CA GLU A 38 0.08 35.21 -20.70
C GLU A 38 -1.14 34.98 -19.81
N VAL A 39 -1.25 33.76 -19.23
CA VAL A 39 -2.33 33.43 -18.30
C VAL A 39 -2.19 34.25 -17.02
N LEU A 40 -0.98 34.32 -16.43
CA LEU A 40 -0.71 35.11 -15.24
C LEU A 40 -1.07 36.58 -15.38
N ALA A 41 -0.91 37.17 -16.58
CA ALA A 41 -1.29 38.55 -16.85
C ALA A 41 -2.82 38.80 -16.87
N ARG A 42 -3.63 37.74 -16.93
CA ARG A 42 -5.11 37.79 -17.08
C ARG A 42 -5.88 37.30 -15.87
N ILE A 43 -5.24 36.54 -14.97
CA ILE A 43 -5.89 35.95 -13.80
C ILE A 43 -5.55 36.71 -12.54
N GLN A 44 -6.34 36.53 -11.49
CA GLN A 44 -5.94 36.94 -10.15
C GLN A 44 -4.71 36.14 -9.74
N ARG A 45 -3.83 36.74 -8.95
CA ARG A 45 -2.60 36.12 -8.47
C ARG A 45 -2.87 34.72 -7.89
N PRO A 46 -2.27 33.67 -8.45
CA PRO A 46 -2.46 32.32 -7.94
C PRO A 46 -1.72 32.08 -6.62
N GLU A 47 -2.27 31.27 -5.75
CA GLU A 47 -1.64 30.81 -4.52
C GLU A 47 -0.53 29.79 -4.79
N ILE A 48 -0.60 29.09 -5.92
CA ILE A 48 0.38 28.08 -6.34
C ILE A 48 0.50 28.04 -7.86
N VAL A 49 1.72 27.82 -8.34
CA VAL A 49 2.00 27.48 -9.76
C VAL A 49 2.72 26.13 -9.76
N THR A 50 2.13 25.12 -10.42
CA THR A 50 2.81 23.85 -10.67
C THR A 50 3.47 23.92 -12.03
N ILE A 51 4.74 23.50 -12.15
CA ILE A 51 5.56 23.73 -13.36
C ILE A 51 6.25 22.41 -13.75
N ASN A 52 6.01 21.93 -14.99
CA ASN A 52 6.81 20.87 -15.56
C ASN A 52 8.19 21.37 -15.98
N TRP A 53 9.21 20.53 -15.87
CA TRP A 53 10.57 20.90 -16.27
C TRP A 53 10.70 21.07 -17.79
N GLN A 54 10.46 19.99 -18.52
CA GLN A 54 10.65 19.95 -19.98
C GLN A 54 9.35 20.34 -20.67
N MET A 55 9.36 21.49 -21.33
CA MET A 55 8.24 21.99 -22.12
C MET A 55 8.74 22.66 -23.38
N PRO A 56 7.98 22.67 -24.49
CA PRO A 56 8.34 23.39 -25.70
C PRO A 56 8.26 24.91 -25.50
N VAL A 57 8.94 25.68 -26.35
CA VAL A 57 8.96 27.15 -26.43
C VAL A 57 9.68 27.80 -25.24
N MET A 58 9.25 27.54 -24.00
CA MET A 58 9.86 28.00 -22.75
C MET A 58 9.75 26.88 -21.73
N ASP A 59 10.88 26.39 -21.27
CA ASP A 59 10.96 25.33 -20.26
C ASP A 59 10.65 25.84 -18.85
N GLY A 60 10.53 24.90 -17.90
CA GLY A 60 10.15 25.21 -16.52
C GLY A 60 11.22 26.00 -15.78
N LEU A 61 12.50 25.78 -16.06
CA LEU A 61 13.60 26.48 -15.39
C LEU A 61 13.64 27.95 -15.82
N GLU A 62 13.49 28.22 -17.14
CA GLU A 62 13.41 29.56 -17.68
C GLU A 62 12.19 30.31 -17.15
N LEU A 63 11.04 29.62 -17.06
CA LEU A 63 9.83 30.20 -16.47
C LEU A 63 10.06 30.63 -15.01
N ILE A 64 10.66 29.76 -14.19
CA ILE A 64 10.98 30.06 -12.78
C ILE A 64 11.87 31.29 -12.68
N GLN A 65 12.96 31.34 -13.46
CA GLN A 65 13.88 32.48 -13.45
C GLN A 65 13.19 33.79 -13.83
N ARG A 66 12.31 33.78 -14.83
CA ARG A 66 11.52 34.96 -15.21
C ARG A 66 10.55 35.38 -14.11
N LEU A 67 9.85 34.44 -13.48
CA LEU A 67 8.93 34.74 -12.38
C LEU A 67 9.68 35.32 -11.18
N ARG A 68 10.87 34.83 -10.87
CA ARG A 68 11.69 35.34 -9.74
C ARG A 68 12.30 36.71 -10.02
N SER A 69 12.58 37.05 -11.28
CA SER A 69 13.09 38.36 -11.68
C SER A 69 12.00 39.43 -11.75
N ASP A 70 10.74 39.06 -11.85
CA ASP A 70 9.61 40.00 -11.91
C ASP A 70 9.09 40.31 -10.51
N SER A 71 9.03 41.61 -10.17
CA SER A 71 8.58 42.09 -8.85
C SER A 71 7.12 41.69 -8.53
N LEU A 72 6.29 41.48 -9.53
CA LEU A 72 4.88 41.07 -9.37
C LEU A 72 4.74 39.58 -9.02
N TYR A 73 5.68 38.74 -9.46
CA TYR A 73 5.56 37.29 -9.39
C TYR A 73 6.64 36.62 -8.54
N ARG A 74 7.68 37.35 -8.07
CA ARG A 74 8.81 36.75 -7.34
C ARG A 74 8.44 36.02 -6.05
N ASP A 75 7.30 36.36 -5.44
CA ASP A 75 6.83 35.73 -4.19
C ASP A 75 5.71 34.69 -4.45
N LEU A 76 5.51 34.26 -5.72
CA LEU A 76 4.60 33.13 -6.02
C LEU A 76 5.18 31.84 -5.47
N ARG A 77 4.33 30.95 -4.98
CA ARG A 77 4.73 29.59 -4.61
C ARG A 77 4.86 28.75 -5.88
N LEU A 78 6.07 28.24 -6.13
CA LEU A 78 6.41 27.49 -7.34
C LEU A 78 6.74 26.03 -6.98
N LEU A 79 5.88 25.10 -7.39
CA LEU A 79 6.09 23.67 -7.24
C LEU A 79 6.52 23.06 -8.58
N MET A 80 7.77 22.61 -8.67
CA MET A 80 8.21 21.88 -9.85
C MET A 80 7.71 20.44 -9.79
N VAL A 81 7.11 19.95 -10.88
CA VAL A 81 6.54 18.62 -11.01
C VAL A 81 7.14 17.93 -12.24
N SER A 82 8.08 17.00 -12.07
CA SER A 82 8.86 16.47 -13.19
C SER A 82 9.20 14.99 -13.03
N THR A 83 9.55 14.32 -14.14
CA THR A 83 10.13 12.98 -14.18
C THR A 83 11.62 12.95 -13.82
N GLU A 84 12.24 14.12 -13.65
CA GLU A 84 13.66 14.25 -13.33
C GLU A 84 13.98 13.63 -11.96
N GLN A 85 15.03 12.83 -11.89
CA GLN A 85 15.48 12.15 -10.66
C GLN A 85 16.96 12.45 -10.34
N ASP A 86 17.65 13.21 -11.20
CA ASP A 86 19.04 13.61 -10.94
C ASP A 86 19.08 14.64 -9.81
N PRO A 87 19.75 14.34 -8.68
CA PRO A 87 19.86 15.25 -7.55
C PRO A 87 20.45 16.61 -7.91
N ASN A 88 21.40 16.67 -8.86
CA ASN A 88 22.03 17.91 -9.28
C ASN A 88 21.04 18.83 -10.04
N ARG A 89 20.18 18.25 -10.85
CA ARG A 89 19.12 18.99 -11.55
C ARG A 89 18.04 19.47 -10.57
N ILE A 90 17.61 18.62 -9.65
CA ILE A 90 16.67 19.02 -8.60
C ILE A 90 17.25 20.21 -7.78
N ALA A 91 18.52 20.12 -7.39
CA ALA A 91 19.20 21.22 -6.72
C ALA A 91 19.25 22.49 -7.59
N ALA A 92 19.47 22.37 -8.90
CA ALA A 92 19.46 23.49 -9.83
C ALA A 92 18.08 24.17 -9.92
N ALA A 93 16.98 23.41 -9.89
CA ALA A 93 15.63 23.97 -9.86
C ALA A 93 15.35 24.78 -8.59
N ILE A 94 15.75 24.25 -7.44
CA ILE A 94 15.62 24.95 -6.14
C ILE A 94 16.51 26.21 -6.14
N ALA A 95 17.74 26.11 -6.63
CA ALA A 95 18.64 27.27 -6.75
C ALA A 95 18.10 28.36 -7.71
N ALA A 96 17.37 27.97 -8.75
CA ALA A 96 16.70 28.89 -9.66
C ALA A 96 15.45 29.56 -9.05
N GLY A 97 14.99 29.06 -7.89
CA GLY A 97 13.89 29.65 -7.14
C GLY A 97 12.61 28.84 -7.08
N ALA A 98 12.63 27.55 -7.41
CA ALA A 98 11.50 26.67 -7.06
C ALA A 98 11.43 26.49 -5.54
N ASP A 99 10.23 26.60 -4.96
CA ASP A 99 10.03 26.42 -3.51
C ASP A 99 9.97 24.95 -3.11
N ALA A 100 9.55 24.06 -4.03
CA ALA A 100 9.57 22.64 -3.81
C ALA A 100 9.63 21.86 -5.14
N PHE A 101 9.92 20.56 -5.03
CA PHE A 101 9.94 19.60 -6.11
C PHE A 101 9.04 18.39 -5.81
N LEU A 102 8.36 17.88 -6.83
CA LEU A 102 7.56 16.67 -6.78
C LEU A 102 7.89 15.79 -7.98
N ALA A 103 8.36 14.57 -7.72
CA ALA A 103 8.68 13.61 -8.78
C ALA A 103 7.41 12.99 -9.39
N LYS A 104 7.40 12.79 -10.71
CA LYS A 104 6.43 11.96 -11.42
C LYS A 104 6.96 10.51 -11.46
N PRO A 105 6.11 9.49 -11.24
CA PRO A 105 4.68 9.56 -10.95
C PRO A 105 4.41 9.97 -9.49
N PHE A 106 3.33 10.68 -9.24
CA PHE A 106 2.94 11.17 -7.93
C PHE A 106 1.52 10.73 -7.56
N THR A 107 1.22 10.68 -6.26
CA THR A 107 -0.12 10.44 -5.71
C THR A 107 -0.82 11.76 -5.42
N ASP A 108 -2.15 11.72 -5.31
CA ASP A 108 -2.96 12.87 -4.91
C ASP A 108 -2.52 13.41 -3.54
N GLU A 109 -2.16 12.49 -2.61
CA GLU A 109 -1.68 12.82 -1.27
C GLU A 109 -0.33 13.52 -1.29
N ALA A 110 0.56 13.13 -2.21
CA ALA A 110 1.86 13.77 -2.35
C ALA A 110 1.72 15.23 -2.81
N ILE A 111 0.78 15.51 -3.72
CA ILE A 111 0.43 16.88 -4.14
C ILE A 111 -0.12 17.66 -2.95
N LYS A 112 -1.14 17.14 -2.27
CA LYS A 112 -1.81 17.77 -1.13
C LYS A 112 -0.80 18.11 -0.02
N ARG A 113 0.11 17.19 0.30
CA ARG A 113 1.19 17.39 1.27
C ARG A 113 2.11 18.54 0.86
N LYS A 114 2.55 18.57 -0.40
CA LYS A 114 3.42 19.65 -0.90
C LYS A 114 2.76 21.02 -0.84
N LEU A 115 1.46 21.10 -1.12
CA LEU A 115 0.72 22.36 -1.02
C LEU A 115 0.59 22.86 0.42
N ILE A 116 0.49 21.96 1.39
CA ILE A 116 0.50 22.31 2.82
C ILE A 116 1.89 22.75 3.24
N GLU A 117 2.95 22.01 2.87
CA GLU A 117 4.34 22.37 3.15
C GLU A 117 4.69 23.77 2.61
N LEU A 118 4.18 24.11 1.43
CA LEU A 118 4.36 25.42 0.82
C LEU A 118 3.44 26.52 1.39
N GLY A 119 2.52 26.16 2.29
CA GLY A 119 1.52 27.09 2.82
C GLY A 119 0.53 27.61 1.75
N ALA A 120 0.44 26.94 0.61
CA ALA A 120 -0.53 27.24 -0.44
C ALA A 120 -1.92 26.73 -0.10
N TRP A 121 -2.03 25.84 0.86
CA TRP A 121 -3.27 25.30 1.39
C TRP A 121 -3.10 25.09 2.91
N SER A 122 -4.04 25.61 3.71
CA SER A 122 -3.91 25.57 5.16
C SER A 122 -4.36 24.22 5.74
N VAL A 123 -3.81 23.87 6.89
CA VAL A 123 -4.23 22.70 7.68
C VAL A 123 -5.72 22.78 8.05
N ALA A 124 -6.23 23.99 8.31
CA ALA A 124 -7.65 24.21 8.61
C ALA A 124 -8.54 23.99 7.37
N GLU A 125 -8.11 24.42 6.20
CA GLU A 125 -8.81 24.15 4.92
C GLU A 125 -8.76 22.67 4.57
N ALA A 126 -7.63 21.99 4.81
CA ALA A 126 -7.50 20.55 4.69
C ALA A 126 -8.47 19.81 5.63
N ALA A 127 -8.61 20.26 6.86
CA ALA A 127 -9.58 19.71 7.83
C ALA A 127 -11.03 19.99 7.44
N ALA A 128 -11.33 21.19 6.92
CA ALA A 128 -12.68 21.56 6.45
C ALA A 128 -13.08 20.84 5.14
N SER A 129 -12.12 20.41 4.33
CA SER A 129 -12.33 19.62 3.12
C SER A 129 -12.50 18.11 3.40
N ARG A 130 -12.40 17.67 4.64
CA ARG A 130 -12.63 16.27 5.08
C ARG A 130 -14.13 15.93 4.97
N SER A 131 -14.59 15.64 3.75
CA SER A 131 -15.84 14.91 3.59
C SER A 131 -15.68 13.49 4.15
N ALA A 132 -16.72 12.91 4.77
CA ALA A 132 -16.73 11.53 5.23
C ALA A 132 -16.38 10.57 4.07
N ILE A 133 -15.65 9.45 4.33
CA ILE A 133 -15.33 8.41 3.34
C ILE A 133 -16.64 7.90 2.75
N ARG A 134 -16.78 8.01 1.46
CA ARG A 134 -17.98 7.67 0.71
C ARG A 134 -17.95 6.17 0.38
N VAL A 135 -18.73 5.39 1.11
CA VAL A 135 -18.78 3.92 0.97
C VAL A 135 -20.00 3.52 0.17
N LEU A 136 -19.81 2.71 -0.88
CA LEU A 136 -20.88 1.98 -1.56
C LEU A 136 -20.88 0.53 -1.07
N ILE A 137 -22.05 0.02 -0.66
CA ILE A 137 -22.21 -1.36 -0.22
C ILE A 137 -22.95 -2.15 -1.31
N VAL A 138 -22.34 -3.25 -1.74
CA VAL A 138 -22.90 -4.17 -2.75
C VAL A 138 -22.96 -5.57 -2.16
N ASP A 139 -24.15 -6.04 -1.83
CA ASP A 139 -24.40 -7.31 -1.15
C ASP A 139 -25.86 -7.73 -1.43
N ASP A 140 -26.17 -8.96 -1.67
CA ASP A 140 -27.55 -9.41 -1.99
C ASP A 140 -28.47 -9.45 -0.76
N SER A 141 -27.89 -9.63 0.43
CA SER A 141 -28.64 -9.70 1.69
C SER A 141 -29.07 -8.32 2.19
N VAL A 142 -30.38 -8.12 2.24
CA VAL A 142 -30.99 -6.89 2.82
C VAL A 142 -30.53 -6.69 4.27
N ALA A 143 -30.46 -7.76 5.06
CA ALA A 143 -30.07 -7.72 6.47
C ALA A 143 -28.61 -7.25 6.62
N ILE A 144 -27.68 -7.80 5.82
CA ILE A 144 -26.27 -7.41 5.83
C ILE A 144 -26.11 -5.94 5.41
N ARG A 145 -26.77 -5.51 4.32
CA ARG A 145 -26.73 -4.09 3.90
C ARG A 145 -27.23 -3.15 5.01
N SER A 146 -28.28 -3.55 5.72
CA SER A 146 -28.83 -2.77 6.82
C SER A 146 -27.84 -2.64 7.99
N ILE A 147 -27.26 -3.77 8.45
CA ILE A 147 -26.30 -3.80 9.55
C ILE A 147 -25.04 -3.01 9.17
N LEU A 148 -24.49 -3.23 7.96
CA LEU A 148 -23.34 -2.48 7.47
C LEU A 148 -23.62 -0.99 7.44
N SER A 149 -24.76 -0.59 6.87
CA SER A 149 -25.13 0.84 6.78
C SER A 149 -25.27 1.47 8.16
N ALA A 150 -25.95 0.83 9.09
CA ALA A 150 -26.12 1.32 10.45
C ALA A 150 -24.78 1.45 11.18
N THR A 151 -23.97 0.37 11.18
CA THR A 151 -22.71 0.35 11.93
C THR A 151 -21.63 1.29 11.34
N LEU A 152 -21.59 1.43 10.02
CA LEU A 152 -20.66 2.37 9.37
C LEU A 152 -21.04 3.82 9.61
N CYS A 153 -22.33 4.13 9.66
CA CYS A 153 -22.82 5.50 9.97
C CYS A 153 -22.56 5.94 11.42
N ASP A 154 -22.28 5.00 12.34
CA ASP A 154 -21.83 5.35 13.71
C ASP A 154 -20.44 6.04 13.71
N ASP A 155 -19.65 5.86 12.65
CA ASP A 155 -18.34 6.50 12.52
C ASP A 155 -18.45 7.81 11.73
N SER A 156 -18.16 8.93 12.39
CA SER A 156 -18.29 10.27 11.81
C SER A 156 -17.43 10.52 10.57
N GLU A 157 -16.42 9.69 10.35
CA GLU A 157 -15.54 9.79 9.18
C GLU A 157 -16.02 8.94 7.99
N ILE A 158 -17.12 8.19 8.14
CA ILE A 158 -17.65 7.32 7.10
C ILE A 158 -19.08 7.73 6.74
N ARG A 159 -19.39 7.72 5.45
CA ARG A 159 -20.73 7.97 4.92
C ARG A 159 -21.09 6.91 3.90
N VAL A 160 -22.14 6.14 4.15
CA VAL A 160 -22.72 5.24 3.15
C VAL A 160 -23.47 6.08 2.12
N VAL A 161 -22.99 6.08 0.88
CA VAL A 161 -23.53 6.90 -0.21
C VAL A 161 -24.49 6.13 -1.12
N GLY A 162 -24.58 4.81 -0.95
CA GLY A 162 -25.51 3.97 -1.69
C GLY A 162 -25.38 2.50 -1.32
N THR A 163 -26.40 1.75 -1.71
CA THR A 163 -26.40 0.29 -1.61
C THR A 163 -26.87 -0.35 -2.92
N ALA A 164 -26.44 -1.56 -3.22
CA ALA A 164 -26.89 -2.35 -4.37
C ALA A 164 -27.07 -3.81 -3.98
N ALA A 165 -27.99 -4.51 -4.65
CA ALA A 165 -28.33 -5.91 -4.36
C ALA A 165 -27.60 -6.91 -5.27
N ASP A 166 -26.92 -6.44 -6.31
CA ASP A 166 -26.13 -7.23 -7.24
C ASP A 166 -25.07 -6.38 -7.93
N GLY A 167 -24.14 -7.03 -8.63
CA GLY A 167 -23.03 -6.35 -9.30
C GLY A 167 -23.45 -5.42 -10.43
N GLN A 168 -24.55 -5.71 -11.14
CA GLN A 168 -25.03 -4.87 -12.24
C GLN A 168 -25.60 -3.54 -11.73
N ILE A 169 -26.37 -3.60 -10.65
CA ILE A 169 -26.85 -2.39 -9.94
C ILE A 169 -25.65 -1.66 -9.32
N GLY A 170 -24.69 -2.41 -8.76
CA GLY A 170 -23.47 -1.86 -8.17
C GLY A 170 -22.67 -1.01 -9.16
N LEU A 171 -22.43 -1.48 -10.39
CA LEU A 171 -21.72 -0.71 -11.43
C LEU A 171 -22.45 0.60 -11.77
N LYS A 172 -23.77 0.58 -11.90
CA LYS A 172 -24.56 1.80 -12.14
C LYS A 172 -24.41 2.78 -10.98
N ARG A 173 -24.49 2.27 -9.75
CA ARG A 173 -24.34 3.09 -8.54
C ARG A 173 -22.96 3.72 -8.42
N VAL A 174 -21.89 3.01 -8.77
CA VAL A 174 -20.53 3.61 -8.79
C VAL A 174 -20.49 4.86 -9.65
N ALA A 175 -21.08 4.81 -10.86
CA ALA A 175 -21.13 5.96 -11.76
C ALA A 175 -21.98 7.13 -11.21
N GLU A 176 -23.08 6.81 -10.51
CA GLU A 176 -24.01 7.83 -9.97
C GLU A 176 -23.46 8.51 -8.72
N VAL A 177 -22.88 7.72 -7.79
CA VAL A 177 -22.51 8.25 -6.47
C VAL A 177 -21.02 8.49 -6.29
N ALA A 178 -20.16 8.12 -7.24
CA ALA A 178 -18.72 8.29 -7.17
C ALA A 178 -18.15 7.96 -5.77
N PRO A 179 -18.16 6.69 -5.32
CA PRO A 179 -17.70 6.30 -4.00
C PRO A 179 -16.18 6.36 -3.91
N ASP A 180 -15.63 6.53 -2.70
CA ASP A 180 -14.20 6.44 -2.42
C ASP A 180 -13.75 4.97 -2.24
N ILE A 181 -14.68 4.08 -1.86
CA ILE A 181 -14.45 2.65 -1.68
C ILE A 181 -15.75 1.87 -1.90
N VAL A 182 -15.62 0.66 -2.44
CA VAL A 182 -16.72 -0.30 -2.59
C VAL A 182 -16.53 -1.46 -1.62
N LEU A 183 -17.53 -1.72 -0.79
CA LEU A 183 -17.67 -3.00 -0.08
C LEU A 183 -18.46 -3.94 -0.97
N LEU A 184 -17.87 -5.08 -1.31
CA LEU A 184 -18.39 -5.96 -2.35
C LEU A 184 -18.51 -7.40 -1.85
N ASP A 185 -19.71 -7.92 -1.82
CA ASP A 185 -19.93 -9.35 -1.62
C ASP A 185 -19.46 -10.15 -2.84
N VAL A 186 -19.07 -11.38 -2.60
CA VAL A 186 -18.61 -12.31 -3.65
C VAL A 186 -19.78 -12.99 -4.33
N GLU A 187 -20.70 -13.54 -3.55
CA GLU A 187 -21.82 -14.38 -4.04
C GLU A 187 -23.09 -13.54 -4.13
N MET A 188 -23.47 -13.17 -5.35
CA MET A 188 -24.68 -12.40 -5.63
C MET A 188 -25.38 -12.90 -6.89
N PRO A 189 -26.72 -12.77 -7.00
CA PRO A 189 -27.46 -13.08 -8.21
C PRO A 189 -27.13 -12.09 -9.35
N VAL A 190 -27.50 -12.42 -10.57
CA VAL A 190 -27.38 -11.62 -11.79
C VAL A 190 -25.93 -11.38 -12.20
N MET A 191 -25.16 -10.69 -11.38
CA MET A 191 -23.71 -10.45 -11.55
C MET A 191 -23.03 -10.62 -10.21
N ASP A 192 -22.14 -11.61 -10.11
CA ASP A 192 -21.35 -11.85 -8.91
C ASP A 192 -20.28 -10.78 -8.68
N GLY A 193 -19.71 -10.77 -7.48
CA GLY A 193 -18.73 -9.74 -7.09
C GLY A 193 -17.43 -9.79 -7.88
N ILE A 194 -16.99 -10.99 -8.35
CA ILE A 194 -15.77 -11.12 -9.13
C ILE A 194 -15.96 -10.55 -10.54
N ALA A 195 -17.13 -10.80 -11.15
CA ALA A 195 -17.49 -10.23 -12.43
C ALA A 195 -17.59 -8.71 -12.35
N MET A 196 -18.27 -8.19 -11.31
CA MET A 196 -18.32 -6.74 -11.05
C MET A 196 -16.93 -6.14 -10.86
N LEU A 197 -16.06 -6.77 -10.08
CA LEU A 197 -14.70 -6.31 -9.82
C LEU A 197 -13.87 -6.20 -11.11
N ARG A 198 -13.96 -7.18 -12.00
CA ARG A 198 -13.27 -7.16 -13.30
C ARG A 198 -13.72 -5.96 -14.15
N GLU A 199 -15.02 -5.70 -14.21
CA GLU A 199 -15.54 -4.52 -14.92
C GLU A 199 -15.09 -3.21 -14.24
N LEU A 200 -15.12 -3.14 -12.90
CA LEU A 200 -14.60 -1.99 -12.16
C LEU A 200 -13.13 -1.71 -12.47
N ARG A 201 -12.29 -2.74 -12.57
CA ARG A 201 -10.86 -2.58 -12.89
C ARG A 201 -10.62 -2.04 -14.30
N ARG A 202 -11.53 -2.31 -15.24
CA ARG A 202 -11.47 -1.74 -16.60
C ARG A 202 -11.83 -0.26 -16.63
N ILE A 203 -12.82 0.16 -15.81
CA ILE A 203 -13.38 1.52 -15.84
C ILE A 203 -12.71 2.39 -14.77
N HIS A 204 -12.52 1.85 -13.57
CA HIS A 204 -11.97 2.51 -12.38
C HIS A 204 -10.81 1.70 -11.79
N PRO A 205 -9.63 1.64 -12.43
CA PRO A 205 -8.53 0.76 -12.04
C PRO A 205 -8.00 1.02 -10.62
N ARG A 206 -8.19 2.22 -10.09
CA ARG A 206 -7.68 2.64 -8.76
C ARG A 206 -8.76 2.69 -7.67
N LEU A 207 -10.05 2.51 -7.98
CA LEU A 207 -11.10 2.55 -6.96
C LEU A 207 -10.89 1.42 -5.94
N PRO A 208 -10.68 1.70 -4.66
CA PRO A 208 -10.54 0.67 -3.64
C PRO A 208 -11.77 -0.24 -3.58
N VAL A 209 -11.52 -1.55 -3.55
CA VAL A 209 -12.57 -2.57 -3.38
C VAL A 209 -12.15 -3.49 -2.25
N LEU A 210 -13.01 -3.58 -1.23
CA LEU A 210 -12.85 -4.46 -0.08
C LEU A 210 -13.92 -5.54 -0.17
N MET A 211 -13.48 -6.80 -0.31
CA MET A 211 -14.41 -7.94 -0.38
C MET A 211 -14.98 -8.25 1.00
N PHE A 212 -16.27 -8.55 1.06
CA PHE A 212 -16.97 -8.95 2.29
C PHE A 212 -17.60 -10.32 2.06
N SER A 213 -16.91 -11.42 2.40
CA SER A 213 -17.24 -12.78 1.98
C SER A 213 -17.44 -13.73 3.15
N SER A 214 -18.22 -14.80 2.93
CA SER A 214 -18.46 -15.84 3.93
C SER A 214 -17.19 -16.63 4.28
N LEU A 215 -17.07 -17.11 5.55
CA LEU A 215 -15.98 -17.97 6.04
C LEU A 215 -16.15 -19.46 5.61
N THR A 216 -16.78 -19.73 4.47
CA THR A 216 -16.85 -21.07 3.90
C THR A 216 -15.63 -21.34 3.03
N GLU A 217 -15.31 -22.62 2.78
CA GLU A 217 -14.25 -22.99 1.81
C GLU A 217 -14.47 -22.33 0.43
N ARG A 218 -15.72 -22.32 -0.03
CA ARG A 218 -16.10 -21.67 -1.29
C ARG A 218 -15.89 -20.16 -1.23
N GLY A 219 -16.33 -19.51 -0.14
CA GLY A 219 -16.14 -18.05 0.05
C GLY A 219 -14.66 -17.66 0.20
N ALA A 220 -13.86 -18.48 0.88
CA ALA A 220 -12.42 -18.25 1.01
C ALA A 220 -11.70 -18.33 -0.35
N LYS A 221 -12.01 -19.35 -1.14
CA LYS A 221 -11.46 -19.49 -2.50
C LYS A 221 -11.85 -18.31 -3.38
N ALA A 222 -13.12 -17.95 -3.37
CA ALA A 222 -13.63 -16.84 -4.18
C ALA A 222 -13.06 -15.48 -3.74
N ALA A 223 -12.86 -15.24 -2.43
CA ALA A 223 -12.18 -14.05 -1.94
C ALA A 223 -10.71 -13.94 -2.41
N LEU A 224 -9.98 -15.08 -2.43
CA LEU A 224 -8.63 -15.13 -2.98
C LEU A 224 -8.61 -14.90 -4.50
N ASP A 225 -9.59 -15.41 -5.22
CA ASP A 225 -9.75 -15.14 -6.66
C ASP A 225 -10.04 -13.65 -6.91
N ALA A 226 -10.83 -13.01 -6.03
CA ALA A 226 -11.10 -11.59 -6.10
C ALA A 226 -9.84 -10.73 -5.81
N LEU A 227 -8.98 -11.12 -4.85
CA LEU A 227 -7.73 -10.42 -4.59
C LEU A 227 -6.83 -10.38 -5.83
N VAL A 228 -6.77 -11.47 -6.59
CA VAL A 228 -6.00 -11.50 -7.85
C VAL A 228 -6.71 -10.76 -8.98
N ALA A 229 -8.04 -10.74 -8.98
CA ALA A 229 -8.80 -9.93 -9.91
C ALA A 229 -8.68 -8.42 -9.60
N GLY A 230 -7.95 -8.06 -8.53
CA GLY A 230 -7.60 -6.68 -8.18
C GLY A 230 -8.35 -6.11 -6.98
N ALA A 231 -9.03 -6.91 -6.15
CA ALA A 231 -9.52 -6.43 -4.86
C ALA A 231 -8.33 -6.04 -3.97
N ASN A 232 -8.50 -5.00 -3.16
CA ASN A 232 -7.42 -4.49 -2.30
C ASN A 232 -7.25 -5.34 -1.05
N ASP A 233 -8.36 -5.83 -0.47
CA ASP A 233 -8.35 -6.73 0.68
C ASP A 233 -9.71 -7.40 0.84
N TYR A 234 -9.86 -8.21 1.89
CA TYR A 234 -11.13 -8.85 2.24
C TYR A 234 -11.38 -8.77 3.74
N VAL A 235 -12.67 -8.90 4.12
CA VAL A 235 -13.12 -9.15 5.49
C VAL A 235 -14.10 -10.31 5.46
N ALA A 236 -13.93 -11.24 6.38
CA ALA A 236 -14.78 -12.41 6.46
C ALA A 236 -16.10 -12.08 7.16
N LYS A 237 -17.24 -12.47 6.57
CA LYS A 237 -18.55 -12.40 7.22
C LYS A 237 -18.58 -13.36 8.42
N PRO A 238 -19.01 -12.95 9.62
CA PRO A 238 -19.10 -13.83 10.76
C PRO A 238 -20.16 -14.92 10.51
N LYS A 239 -19.85 -16.19 10.89
CA LYS A 239 -20.80 -17.30 10.77
C LYS A 239 -21.75 -17.33 11.96
N GLY A 240 -23.06 -17.44 11.73
CA GLY A 240 -24.06 -17.72 12.76
C GLY A 240 -24.09 -16.74 13.93
N SER A 241 -23.56 -15.56 13.77
CA SER A 241 -23.37 -14.56 14.81
C SER A 241 -24.62 -13.72 14.98
N SER A 242 -24.85 -13.24 16.19
CA SER A 242 -25.86 -12.22 16.47
C SER A 242 -25.56 -10.94 15.69
N PRO A 243 -26.54 -10.07 15.43
CA PRO A 243 -26.30 -8.74 14.85
C PRO A 243 -25.22 -7.94 15.59
N GLU A 244 -25.10 -8.13 16.90
CA GLU A 244 -24.10 -7.52 17.77
C GLU A 244 -22.69 -8.00 17.44
N ASP A 245 -22.47 -9.30 17.23
CA ASP A 245 -21.17 -9.86 16.85
C ASP A 245 -20.73 -9.34 15.49
N VAL A 246 -21.68 -9.22 14.54
CA VAL A 246 -21.42 -8.63 13.22
C VAL A 246 -20.98 -7.17 13.38
N ALA A 247 -21.68 -6.40 14.19
CA ALA A 247 -21.36 -4.98 14.43
C ALA A 247 -19.99 -4.81 15.09
N VAL A 248 -19.64 -5.66 16.07
CA VAL A 248 -18.31 -5.65 16.70
C VAL A 248 -17.22 -5.89 15.63
N ARG A 249 -17.39 -6.87 14.75
CA ARG A 249 -16.43 -7.19 13.72
C ARG A 249 -16.31 -6.08 12.67
N ILE A 250 -17.38 -5.44 12.30
CA ILE A 250 -17.37 -4.27 11.43
C ILE A 250 -16.51 -3.16 12.07
N LYS A 251 -16.70 -2.88 13.36
CA LYS A 251 -15.96 -1.85 14.08
C LYS A 251 -14.47 -2.19 14.26
N THR A 252 -14.14 -3.45 14.49
CA THR A 252 -12.77 -3.88 14.79
C THR A 252 -11.92 -4.23 13.56
N GLU A 253 -12.53 -4.73 12.49
CA GLU A 253 -11.82 -5.17 11.30
C GLU A 253 -12.12 -4.32 10.06
N LEU A 254 -13.41 -4.04 9.78
CA LEU A 254 -13.84 -3.42 8.54
C LEU A 254 -13.55 -1.91 8.51
N ILE A 255 -13.96 -1.17 9.54
CA ILE A 255 -13.74 0.29 9.63
C ILE A 255 -12.25 0.64 9.54
N PRO A 256 -11.33 0.01 10.29
CA PRO A 256 -9.90 0.27 10.16
C PRO A 256 -9.38 0.04 8.73
N LYS A 257 -9.84 -1.03 8.04
CA LYS A 257 -9.44 -1.31 6.66
C LYS A 257 -9.98 -0.28 5.67
N ILE A 258 -11.24 0.17 5.84
CA ILE A 258 -11.82 1.24 5.01
C ILE A 258 -10.98 2.52 5.14
N LYS A 259 -10.69 2.95 6.38
CA LYS A 259 -9.90 4.17 6.64
C LYS A 259 -8.47 4.08 6.10
N LEU A 260 -7.93 2.88 6.05
CA LEU A 260 -6.58 2.62 5.56
C LEU A 260 -6.48 2.57 4.04
N LEU A 261 -7.49 1.95 3.38
CA LEU A 261 -7.54 1.82 1.92
C LEU A 261 -7.95 3.11 1.21
N VAL A 262 -8.56 4.04 1.95
CA VAL A 262 -8.86 5.40 1.47
C VAL A 262 -7.95 6.37 2.22
N PRO A 263 -6.70 6.59 1.74
CA PRO A 263 -5.74 7.43 2.44
C PRO A 263 -6.28 8.85 2.55
N ARG A 264 -6.36 9.33 3.77
CA ARG A 264 -6.63 10.72 4.09
C ARG A 264 -5.35 11.34 4.60
N LEU A 265 -5.15 12.61 4.31
CA LEU A 265 -4.08 13.38 4.93
C LEU A 265 -4.25 13.30 6.46
N SER A 266 -3.52 12.39 7.08
CA SER A 266 -3.29 12.42 8.51
C SER A 266 -2.36 13.59 8.76
N ILE A 267 -2.92 14.77 9.02
CA ILE A 267 -2.16 15.87 9.58
C ILE A 267 -2.08 15.55 11.06
N ASP A 268 -1.09 14.74 11.43
CA ASP A 268 -0.65 14.65 12.81
C ASP A 268 -0.15 16.04 13.18
N SER A 269 -1.03 16.78 13.87
CA SER A 269 -0.73 18.11 14.40
C SER A 269 0.37 17.95 15.44
N GLY A 270 1.62 18.16 15.04
CA GLY A 270 2.73 18.35 15.97
C GLY A 270 4.01 17.55 15.76
N LYS A 271 4.11 16.66 14.78
CA LYS A 271 5.40 16.08 14.41
C LYS A 271 5.97 16.83 13.21
N ALA A 272 7.13 17.43 13.41
CA ALA A 272 7.98 17.95 12.33
C ALA A 272 8.15 16.88 11.26
N PRO A 273 8.29 17.24 9.96
CA PRO A 273 8.56 16.27 8.90
C PRO A 273 9.74 15.42 9.34
N GLU A 274 9.51 14.11 9.51
CA GLU A 274 10.59 13.18 9.77
C GLU A 274 11.61 13.32 8.65
N ALA A 275 12.87 13.53 9.04
CA ALA A 275 13.98 13.66 8.10
C ALA A 275 13.94 12.53 7.06
N PRO A 276 14.37 12.79 5.80
CA PRO A 276 14.42 11.76 4.79
C PRO A 276 15.20 10.57 5.34
N PHE A 277 14.59 9.35 5.25
CA PHE A 277 15.17 8.14 5.78
C PHE A 277 16.61 8.01 5.26
N ALA A 278 17.57 8.07 6.17
CA ALA A 278 18.93 7.69 5.85
C ALA A 278 18.85 6.20 5.50
N LEU A 279 18.99 5.87 4.22
CA LEU A 279 19.15 4.48 3.80
C LEU A 279 20.35 3.94 4.56
N PRO A 280 20.20 2.89 5.38
CA PRO A 280 21.32 2.34 6.10
C PRO A 280 22.40 1.91 5.08
N GLN A 281 23.63 2.27 5.38
CA GLN A 281 24.77 1.80 4.55
C GLN A 281 24.72 0.28 4.50
N ARG A 282 24.69 -0.28 3.28
CA ARG A 282 24.72 -1.73 3.05
C ARG A 282 25.84 -2.36 3.87
N ARG A 283 25.50 -3.13 4.89
CA ARG A 283 26.49 -3.93 5.61
C ARG A 283 26.95 -5.06 4.69
N PRO A 284 28.24 -5.20 4.41
CA PRO A 284 28.72 -6.34 3.64
C PRO A 284 28.38 -7.64 4.39
N ARG A 285 27.63 -8.52 3.76
CA ARG A 285 27.31 -9.84 4.34
C ARG A 285 28.45 -10.81 4.03
N THR A 286 28.92 -11.49 5.04
CA THR A 286 29.93 -12.56 4.95
C THR A 286 29.30 -13.95 4.99
N GLU A 287 28.10 -14.08 5.55
CA GLU A 287 27.40 -15.35 5.77
C GLU A 287 26.39 -15.66 4.64
N PRO A 288 26.31 -16.92 4.18
CA PRO A 288 25.30 -17.34 3.22
C PRO A 288 23.88 -17.27 3.84
N ILE A 289 22.89 -16.96 3.00
CA ILE A 289 21.51 -16.99 3.41
C ILE A 289 21.09 -18.45 3.65
N ALA A 290 20.74 -18.74 4.91
CA ALA A 290 20.30 -20.06 5.35
C ALA A 290 18.78 -20.22 5.33
N ALA A 291 18.03 -19.11 5.50
CA ALA A 291 16.57 -19.10 5.44
C ALA A 291 16.03 -17.70 5.06
N LEU A 292 14.87 -17.70 4.42
CA LEU A 292 14.08 -16.49 4.17
C LEU A 292 12.82 -16.52 5.03
N VAL A 293 12.51 -15.41 5.69
CA VAL A 293 11.27 -15.24 6.46
C VAL A 293 10.51 -14.03 5.94
N VAL A 294 9.23 -14.22 5.62
CA VAL A 294 8.40 -13.22 4.94
C VAL A 294 7.21 -12.84 5.82
N ALA A 295 7.02 -11.56 6.05
CA ALA A 295 5.90 -10.98 6.77
C ALA A 295 5.01 -10.20 5.79
N VAL A 296 3.71 -10.46 5.82
CA VAL A 296 2.77 -9.85 4.88
C VAL A 296 1.34 -9.87 5.42
N SER A 297 0.50 -8.88 5.03
CA SER A 297 -0.90 -8.77 5.49
C SER A 297 -1.81 -8.26 4.37
N THR A 298 -2.45 -7.11 4.52
CA THR A 298 -3.32 -6.47 3.51
C THR A 298 -2.59 -6.27 2.18
N GLY A 299 -3.18 -6.73 1.07
CA GLY A 299 -2.54 -6.77 -0.25
C GLY A 299 -1.53 -7.90 -0.43
N GLY A 300 -1.35 -8.74 0.61
CA GLY A 300 -0.34 -9.79 0.68
C GLY A 300 -0.43 -10.86 -0.40
N PRO A 301 -1.59 -11.46 -0.66
CA PRO A 301 -1.71 -12.51 -1.66
C PRO A 301 -1.23 -12.09 -3.04
N SER A 302 -1.53 -10.85 -3.46
CA SER A 302 -1.06 -10.28 -4.72
C SER A 302 0.45 -10.01 -4.68
N ALA A 303 0.94 -9.44 -3.58
CA ALA A 303 2.37 -9.16 -3.40
C ALA A 303 3.22 -10.45 -3.40
N LEU A 304 2.76 -11.51 -2.74
CA LEU A 304 3.43 -12.83 -2.76
C LEU A 304 3.44 -13.43 -4.17
N ALA A 305 2.31 -13.35 -4.89
CA ALA A 305 2.20 -13.86 -6.26
C ALA A 305 3.17 -13.15 -7.23
N GLU A 306 3.46 -11.86 -7.01
CA GLU A 306 4.39 -11.06 -7.82
C GLU A 306 5.86 -11.29 -7.42
N VAL A 307 6.16 -11.30 -6.11
CA VAL A 307 7.56 -11.27 -5.66
C VAL A 307 8.22 -12.63 -5.64
N LEU A 308 7.48 -13.71 -5.25
CA LEU A 308 8.06 -15.04 -5.07
C LEU A 308 8.66 -15.65 -6.36
N PRO A 309 8.04 -15.52 -7.55
CA PRO A 309 8.57 -16.12 -8.78
C PRO A 309 10.01 -15.72 -9.10
N ALA A 310 10.46 -14.57 -8.63
CA ALA A 310 11.80 -14.05 -8.93
C ALA A 310 12.94 -14.83 -8.26
N PHE A 311 12.68 -15.54 -7.14
CA PHE A 311 13.74 -16.15 -6.34
C PHE A 311 13.46 -17.57 -5.82
N VAL A 312 12.26 -18.10 -6.00
CA VAL A 312 11.96 -19.48 -5.58
C VAL A 312 12.61 -20.50 -6.51
N SER A 313 13.15 -21.57 -5.93
CA SER A 313 13.69 -22.72 -6.67
C SER A 313 13.86 -23.93 -5.73
N LYS A 314 13.97 -25.13 -6.29
CA LYS A 314 14.25 -26.37 -5.52
C LYS A 314 15.58 -26.32 -4.75
N LYS A 315 16.50 -25.42 -5.10
CA LYS A 315 17.81 -25.25 -4.46
C LYS A 315 17.84 -24.05 -3.50
N ALA A 316 16.77 -23.23 -3.46
CA ALA A 316 16.70 -22.09 -2.56
C ALA A 316 16.74 -22.53 -1.09
N PRO A 317 17.23 -21.70 -0.17
CA PRO A 317 16.99 -21.91 1.25
C PRO A 317 15.48 -22.01 1.56
N PRO A 318 15.07 -22.62 2.67
CA PRO A 318 13.67 -22.67 3.06
C PRO A 318 13.08 -21.25 3.17
N ILE A 319 11.84 -21.09 2.70
CA ILE A 319 11.09 -19.84 2.71
C ILE A 319 9.90 -20.05 3.64
N LEU A 320 9.82 -19.27 4.71
CA LEU A 320 8.77 -19.32 5.72
C LEU A 320 7.95 -18.03 5.66
N ILE A 321 6.65 -18.16 5.45
CA ILE A 321 5.78 -17.01 5.17
C ILE A 321 4.73 -16.89 6.28
N VAL A 322 4.61 -15.72 6.87
CA VAL A 322 3.48 -15.34 7.71
C VAL A 322 2.61 -14.35 6.94
N GLN A 323 1.44 -14.81 6.54
CA GLN A 323 0.35 -14.01 6.03
C GLN A 323 -0.74 -13.91 7.09
N HIS A 324 -1.15 -12.73 7.48
CA HIS A 324 -2.27 -12.54 8.41
C HIS A 324 -3.58 -12.96 7.72
N MET A 325 -3.97 -14.20 7.98
CA MET A 325 -5.19 -14.80 7.44
C MET A 325 -5.80 -15.81 8.41
N PRO A 326 -7.14 -15.96 8.41
CA PRO A 326 -7.80 -17.03 9.16
C PRO A 326 -7.45 -18.43 8.61
N PRO A 327 -7.68 -19.50 9.40
CA PRO A 327 -7.71 -20.86 8.89
C PRO A 327 -8.58 -20.98 7.65
N VAL A 328 -8.39 -21.98 6.80
CA VAL A 328 -9.03 -22.18 5.49
C VAL A 328 -8.46 -21.24 4.42
N PHE A 329 -8.29 -19.95 4.68
CA PHE A 329 -7.70 -19.03 3.72
C PHE A 329 -6.22 -19.29 3.48
N THR A 330 -5.48 -19.69 4.51
CA THR A 330 -4.05 -20.01 4.38
C THR A 330 -3.81 -21.26 3.54
N SER A 331 -4.64 -22.29 3.66
CA SER A 331 -4.55 -23.50 2.82
C SER A 331 -4.84 -23.19 1.34
N HIS A 332 -5.88 -22.43 1.05
CA HIS A 332 -6.20 -22.03 -0.32
C HIS A 332 -5.14 -21.07 -0.92
N LEU A 333 -4.54 -20.21 -0.10
CA LEU A 333 -3.43 -19.38 -0.55
C LEU A 333 -2.22 -20.25 -0.92
N ALA A 334 -1.91 -21.28 -0.12
CA ALA A 334 -0.82 -22.21 -0.40
C ALA A 334 -1.07 -22.97 -1.72
N GLU A 335 -2.28 -23.50 -1.95
CA GLU A 335 -2.65 -24.13 -3.22
C GLU A 335 -2.50 -23.19 -4.40
N ARG A 336 -2.90 -21.94 -4.23
CA ARG A 336 -2.82 -20.92 -5.27
C ARG A 336 -1.38 -20.56 -5.61
N LEU A 337 -0.56 -20.31 -4.61
CA LEU A 337 0.87 -20.05 -4.80
C LEU A 337 1.56 -21.24 -5.45
N THR A 338 1.18 -22.47 -5.11
CA THR A 338 1.67 -23.68 -5.79
C THR A 338 1.40 -23.64 -7.30
N LYS A 339 0.18 -23.24 -7.72
CA LYS A 339 -0.16 -23.12 -9.14
C LYS A 339 0.63 -22.03 -9.85
N ILE A 340 0.85 -20.89 -9.18
CA ILE A 340 1.61 -19.75 -9.75
C ILE A 340 3.09 -20.10 -9.89
N LEU A 341 3.67 -20.72 -8.87
CA LEU A 341 5.11 -20.97 -8.78
C LEU A 341 5.53 -22.25 -9.51
N GLY A 342 4.62 -23.18 -9.75
CA GLY A 342 4.96 -24.54 -10.23
C GLY A 342 5.79 -25.33 -9.23
N LEU A 343 5.88 -24.90 -7.97
CA LEU A 343 6.57 -25.52 -6.86
C LEU A 343 5.62 -25.69 -5.68
N PRO A 344 5.73 -26.78 -4.89
CA PRO A 344 4.87 -26.98 -3.74
C PRO A 344 4.99 -25.84 -2.73
N VAL A 345 3.86 -25.23 -2.38
CA VAL A 345 3.70 -24.35 -1.24
C VAL A 345 2.69 -25.04 -0.32
N THR A 346 3.03 -25.23 0.94
CA THR A 346 2.17 -25.96 1.87
C THR A 346 2.05 -25.20 3.19
N GLU A 347 0.96 -25.43 3.93
CA GLU A 347 0.91 -25.04 5.32
C GLU A 347 1.95 -25.83 6.13
N ALA A 348 2.64 -25.15 7.01
CA ALA A 348 3.63 -25.74 7.90
C ALA A 348 2.99 -26.73 8.87
N LYS A 349 3.70 -27.80 9.21
CA LYS A 349 3.27 -28.80 10.18
C LYS A 349 4.20 -28.83 11.38
N GLU A 350 3.65 -29.11 12.57
CA GLU A 350 4.42 -29.27 13.80
C GLU A 350 5.50 -30.34 13.59
N GLY A 351 6.75 -30.03 14.03
CA GLY A 351 7.89 -30.95 13.93
C GLY A 351 8.43 -31.17 12.51
N GLN A 352 7.90 -30.50 11.48
CA GLN A 352 8.40 -30.64 10.11
C GLN A 352 9.85 -30.17 10.01
N ILE A 353 10.74 -31.07 9.59
CA ILE A 353 12.15 -30.74 9.33
C ILE A 353 12.26 -29.97 8.04
N LEU A 354 12.93 -28.84 8.08
CA LEU A 354 13.10 -27.93 6.94
C LEU A 354 14.20 -28.40 6.00
N ALA A 355 13.90 -28.37 4.72
CA ALA A 355 14.83 -28.68 3.64
C ALA A 355 14.95 -27.52 2.64
N ARG A 356 15.98 -27.56 1.80
CA ARG A 356 16.11 -26.62 0.68
C ARG A 356 14.95 -26.82 -0.31
N GLY A 357 14.41 -25.73 -0.79
CA GLY A 357 13.26 -25.73 -1.68
C GLY A 357 11.90 -25.71 -0.98
N ASP A 358 11.87 -25.87 0.34
CA ASP A 358 10.62 -25.75 1.10
C ASP A 358 10.07 -24.33 1.05
N ILE A 359 8.78 -24.19 0.76
CA ILE A 359 8.02 -22.95 0.82
C ILE A 359 6.82 -23.21 1.74
N LEU A 360 6.89 -22.71 2.96
CA LEU A 360 5.90 -22.99 3.99
C LEU A 360 5.15 -21.73 4.40
N LEU A 361 3.83 -21.85 4.47
CA LEU A 361 2.92 -20.82 4.97
C LEU A 361 2.50 -21.16 6.40
N ALA A 362 2.53 -20.19 7.29
CA ALA A 362 2.01 -20.37 8.66
C ALA A 362 0.50 -20.66 8.60
N PRO A 363 0.00 -21.73 9.23
CA PRO A 363 -1.43 -22.00 9.26
C PRO A 363 -2.18 -20.93 10.05
N GLY A 364 -3.33 -20.50 9.53
CA GLY A 364 -4.18 -19.54 10.21
C GLY A 364 -4.59 -20.02 11.62
N GLY A 365 -4.58 -19.11 12.58
CA GLY A 365 -4.90 -19.44 13.98
C GLY A 365 -3.77 -20.04 14.80
N MET A 366 -2.58 -20.25 14.22
CA MET A 366 -1.39 -20.75 14.92
C MET A 366 -0.20 -19.83 14.67
N HIS A 367 0.65 -19.62 15.67
CA HIS A 367 1.96 -19.01 15.48
C HIS A 367 2.94 -20.04 14.94
N MET A 368 3.69 -19.68 13.90
CA MET A 368 4.77 -20.49 13.37
C MET A 368 6.12 -19.98 13.87
N GLY A 369 6.94 -20.88 14.37
CA GLY A 369 8.32 -20.65 14.74
C GLY A 369 9.24 -21.75 14.21
N VAL A 370 10.52 -21.66 14.56
CA VAL A 370 11.53 -22.67 14.21
C VAL A 370 12.47 -22.96 15.40
N VAL A 371 12.97 -24.20 15.48
CA VAL A 371 13.87 -24.66 16.52
C VAL A 371 14.95 -25.58 15.97
N LYS A 372 16.16 -25.52 16.52
CA LYS A 372 17.21 -26.50 16.22
C LYS A 372 16.89 -27.82 16.92
N THR A 373 17.03 -28.92 16.17
CA THR A 373 16.89 -30.28 16.68
C THR A 373 18.13 -31.11 16.31
N GLY A 374 18.24 -32.32 16.81
CA GLY A 374 19.33 -33.24 16.42
C GLY A 374 19.27 -33.68 14.96
N LEU A 375 18.10 -33.51 14.28
CA LEU A 375 17.87 -33.86 12.86
C LEU A 375 17.93 -32.65 11.91
N GLY A 376 18.17 -31.45 12.44
CA GLY A 376 18.15 -30.21 11.65
C GLY A 376 17.28 -29.12 12.28
N VAL A 377 16.73 -28.24 11.47
CA VAL A 377 15.80 -27.22 11.94
C VAL A 377 14.36 -27.70 11.71
N ALA A 378 13.54 -27.66 12.75
CA ALA A 378 12.14 -28.06 12.70
C ALA A 378 11.21 -26.84 12.88
N VAL A 379 10.03 -26.92 12.28
CA VAL A 379 8.92 -26.00 12.51
C VAL A 379 8.31 -26.26 13.88
N THR A 380 7.90 -25.18 14.57
CA THR A 380 7.04 -25.24 15.76
C THR A 380 5.76 -24.46 15.52
N LEU A 381 4.62 -25.00 15.94
CA LEU A 381 3.32 -24.37 15.88
C LEU A 381 2.77 -24.15 17.30
N GLN A 382 2.36 -22.92 17.61
CA GLN A 382 1.92 -22.53 18.95
C GLN A 382 0.56 -21.85 18.90
N SER A 383 -0.28 -22.12 19.89
CA SER A 383 -1.60 -21.51 20.06
C SER A 383 -1.62 -20.37 21.07
N ASP A 384 -0.44 -19.81 21.36
CA ASP A 384 -0.29 -18.68 22.29
C ASP A 384 -1.21 -17.50 21.91
N PRO A 385 -1.52 -16.59 22.84
CA PRO A 385 -2.34 -15.42 22.56
C PRO A 385 -1.84 -14.64 21.33
N PRO A 386 -2.74 -13.99 20.58
CA PRO A 386 -2.35 -13.16 19.44
C PRO A 386 -1.28 -12.12 19.80
N GLU A 387 -0.23 -12.01 19.00
CA GLU A 387 0.77 -10.96 19.09
C GLU A 387 0.49 -9.88 18.02
N ASN A 388 0.54 -8.61 18.39
CA ASN A 388 0.10 -7.49 17.54
C ASN A 388 -1.35 -7.67 16.99
N SER A 389 -2.22 -8.30 17.80
CA SER A 389 -3.59 -8.70 17.44
C SER A 389 -3.66 -9.73 16.30
N CYS A 390 -2.56 -10.38 15.94
CA CYS A 390 -2.47 -11.36 14.85
C CYS A 390 -2.05 -12.74 15.33
N ARG A 391 -2.64 -13.78 14.74
CA ARG A 391 -2.21 -15.17 14.84
C ARG A 391 -2.54 -15.92 13.55
N PRO A 392 -1.50 -16.21 12.71
CA PRO A 392 -0.05 -16.09 12.94
C PRO A 392 0.44 -14.66 13.07
N ALA A 393 1.57 -14.46 13.81
CA ALA A 393 2.30 -13.21 13.88
C ALA A 393 3.73 -13.36 13.34
N ALA A 394 4.18 -12.40 12.54
CA ALA A 394 5.50 -12.41 11.94
C ALA A 394 6.63 -12.22 12.93
N ASP A 395 6.41 -11.42 13.98
CA ASP A 395 7.40 -11.20 15.03
C ASP A 395 7.81 -12.51 15.71
N VAL A 396 6.88 -13.47 15.89
CA VAL A 396 7.17 -14.80 16.46
C VAL A 396 8.12 -15.59 15.57
N LEU A 397 7.82 -15.67 14.27
CA LEU A 397 8.65 -16.35 13.29
C LEU A 397 10.03 -15.71 13.20
N PHE A 398 10.09 -14.41 13.04
CA PHE A 398 11.33 -13.65 12.81
C PHE A 398 12.29 -13.79 14.02
N ARG A 399 11.77 -13.68 15.25
CA ARG A 399 12.58 -13.89 16.46
C ARG A 399 13.13 -15.32 16.56
N SER A 400 12.34 -16.33 16.22
CA SER A 400 12.79 -17.72 16.23
C SER A 400 13.83 -17.98 15.14
N ALA A 401 13.63 -17.43 13.93
CA ALA A 401 14.58 -17.51 12.84
C ALA A 401 15.94 -16.84 13.17
N ALA A 402 15.89 -15.64 13.76
CA ALA A 402 17.07 -14.92 14.22
C ALA A 402 17.90 -15.77 15.22
N ARG A 403 17.25 -16.46 16.16
CA ARG A 403 17.92 -17.34 17.12
C ARG A 403 18.53 -18.58 16.45
N VAL A 404 17.86 -19.13 15.44
CA VAL A 404 18.28 -20.38 14.79
C VAL A 404 19.40 -20.16 13.78
N TRP A 405 19.28 -19.16 12.92
CA TRP A 405 20.19 -18.95 11.77
C TRP A 405 21.07 -17.71 11.90
N GLY A 406 20.82 -16.84 12.89
CA GLY A 406 21.63 -15.64 13.12
C GLY A 406 21.81 -14.80 11.87
N ALA A 407 23.05 -14.53 11.49
CA ALA A 407 23.43 -13.79 10.29
C ALA A 407 22.94 -14.45 8.97
N GLY A 408 22.61 -15.73 8.98
CA GLY A 408 22.03 -16.44 7.83
C GLY A 408 20.56 -16.13 7.56
N THR A 409 19.90 -15.30 8.36
CA THR A 409 18.47 -14.94 8.19
C THR A 409 18.32 -13.77 7.24
N LEU A 410 17.41 -13.90 6.25
CA LEU A 410 16.92 -12.78 5.44
C LEU A 410 15.43 -12.56 5.72
N GLY A 411 15.10 -11.45 6.40
CA GLY A 411 13.74 -10.99 6.61
C GLY A 411 13.23 -10.17 5.43
N ILE A 412 11.97 -10.36 5.05
CA ILE A 412 11.29 -9.60 4.00
C ILE A 412 9.96 -9.13 4.58
N VAL A 413 9.75 -7.81 4.63
CA VAL A 413 8.50 -7.22 5.13
C VAL A 413 7.78 -6.53 3.97
N LEU A 414 6.64 -7.09 3.60
CA LEU A 414 5.80 -6.63 2.51
C LEU A 414 4.60 -5.82 3.04
N THR A 415 3.78 -5.36 2.10
CA THR A 415 2.54 -4.62 2.35
C THR A 415 1.71 -5.23 3.48
N GLY A 416 1.19 -4.41 4.35
CA GLY A 416 0.36 -4.86 5.47
C GLY A 416 0.09 -3.77 6.50
N MET A 417 -1.02 -3.95 7.21
CA MET A 417 -1.45 -3.07 8.29
C MET A 417 -0.70 -3.36 9.60
N GLY A 418 -0.51 -2.33 10.42
CA GLY A 418 0.07 -2.45 11.76
C GLY A 418 1.59 -2.46 11.76
N ARG A 419 2.18 -3.04 12.82
CA ARG A 419 3.62 -3.02 13.06
C ARG A 419 4.24 -4.41 13.26
N ASP A 420 3.48 -5.46 13.01
CA ASP A 420 3.99 -6.82 13.12
C ASP A 420 5.16 -7.04 12.14
N GLY A 421 6.16 -7.78 12.56
CA GLY A 421 7.43 -7.90 11.85
C GLY A 421 8.49 -6.87 12.24
N LEU A 422 8.16 -5.77 12.95
CA LEU A 422 9.13 -4.77 13.39
C LEU A 422 10.08 -5.34 14.44
N LYS A 423 9.56 -5.85 15.56
CA LYS A 423 10.38 -6.42 16.64
C LYS A 423 11.16 -7.66 16.19
N GLY A 424 10.55 -8.46 15.33
CA GLY A 424 11.23 -9.58 14.71
C GLY A 424 12.35 -9.15 13.76
N SER A 425 12.17 -8.07 13.00
CA SER A 425 13.21 -7.46 12.16
C SER A 425 14.38 -6.92 13.00
N GLU A 426 14.08 -6.26 14.13
CA GLU A 426 15.11 -5.83 15.09
C GLU A 426 15.94 -7.01 15.59
N ALA A 427 15.29 -8.14 15.93
CA ALA A 427 15.97 -9.35 16.35
C ALA A 427 16.85 -9.96 15.25
N ILE A 428 16.39 -9.97 13.99
CA ILE A 428 17.17 -10.42 12.83
C ILE A 428 18.43 -9.57 12.67
N VAL A 429 18.28 -8.24 12.69
CA VAL A 429 19.41 -7.30 12.54
C VAL A 429 20.40 -7.42 13.71
N ALA A 430 19.90 -7.54 14.94
CA ALA A 430 20.73 -7.76 16.14
C ALA A 430 21.53 -9.07 16.04
N ALA A 431 20.99 -10.12 15.42
CA ALA A 431 21.65 -11.39 15.16
C ALA A 431 22.60 -11.37 13.92
N GLY A 432 22.80 -10.21 13.29
CA GLY A 432 23.65 -10.04 12.10
C GLY A 432 22.95 -10.39 10.78
N GLY A 433 21.67 -10.71 10.79
CA GLY A 433 20.85 -10.95 9.61
C GLY A 433 20.54 -9.66 8.85
N ALA A 434 19.76 -9.77 7.78
CA ALA A 434 19.36 -8.65 6.94
C ALA A 434 17.83 -8.57 6.82
N VAL A 435 17.32 -7.36 6.57
CA VAL A 435 15.88 -7.12 6.37
C VAL A 435 15.68 -6.26 5.13
N LEU A 436 14.73 -6.66 4.28
CA LEU A 436 14.25 -5.89 3.14
C LEU A 436 12.81 -5.47 3.40
N ALA A 437 12.46 -4.26 3.04
CA ALA A 437 11.10 -3.75 3.16
C ALA A 437 10.56 -3.29 1.80
N GLN A 438 9.28 -3.50 1.58
CA GLN A 438 8.57 -2.94 0.43
C GLN A 438 8.43 -1.42 0.60
N ASP A 439 8.53 -0.68 -0.50
CA ASP A 439 8.35 0.78 -0.49
C ASP A 439 6.89 1.20 -0.32
N GLU A 440 6.69 2.48 -0.05
CA GLU A 440 5.35 3.07 0.12
C GLU A 440 4.54 3.03 -1.18
N PHE A 441 5.20 3.31 -2.30
CA PHE A 441 4.54 3.48 -3.59
C PHE A 441 3.87 2.20 -4.12
N THR A 442 4.51 1.05 -3.94
CA THR A 442 3.98 -0.24 -4.39
C THR A 442 3.20 -1.00 -3.32
N SER A 443 3.17 -0.51 -2.07
CA SER A 443 2.39 -1.11 -0.99
C SER A 443 0.92 -0.74 -1.10
N VAL A 444 0.02 -1.72 -0.97
CA VAL A 444 -1.42 -1.46 -0.76
C VAL A 444 -1.61 -0.71 0.56
N VAL A 445 -0.84 -1.13 1.58
CA VAL A 445 -0.78 -0.50 2.90
C VAL A 445 0.67 -0.49 3.37
N TRP A 446 1.24 0.69 3.57
CA TRP A 446 2.61 0.85 4.03
C TRP A 446 2.72 0.94 5.56
N GLY A 447 2.01 0.05 6.29
CA GLY A 447 2.06 -0.05 7.74
C GLY A 447 3.26 -0.87 8.19
N MET A 448 3.22 -2.18 8.01
CA MET A 448 4.30 -3.11 8.40
C MET A 448 5.66 -2.71 7.81
N PRO A 449 5.83 -2.57 6.48
CA PRO A 449 7.12 -2.20 5.92
C PRO A 449 7.52 -0.77 6.27
N GLY A 450 6.56 0.14 6.41
CA GLY A 450 6.79 1.52 6.82
C GLY A 450 7.36 1.64 8.23
N HIS A 451 6.90 0.83 9.19
CA HIS A 451 7.49 0.80 10.53
C HIS A 451 8.94 0.31 10.52
N VAL A 452 9.25 -0.71 9.73
CA VAL A 452 10.62 -1.22 9.59
C VAL A 452 11.53 -0.19 8.90
N ALA A 453 11.03 0.48 7.87
CA ALA A 453 11.75 1.55 7.17
C ALA A 453 12.04 2.74 8.11
N ARG A 454 11.02 3.22 8.84
CA ARG A 454 11.16 4.34 9.79
C ARG A 454 12.09 4.03 10.96
N ALA A 455 12.16 2.77 11.38
CA ALA A 455 13.12 2.33 12.41
C ALA A 455 14.57 2.32 11.90
N GLY A 456 14.83 2.53 10.60
CA GLY A 456 16.17 2.56 10.02
C GLY A 456 16.88 1.21 10.06
N ILE A 457 16.16 0.10 10.16
CA ILE A 457 16.72 -1.27 10.29
C ILE A 457 16.65 -2.07 8.98
N ALA A 458 15.94 -1.58 7.97
CA ALA A 458 15.91 -2.22 6.66
C ALA A 458 17.24 -1.98 5.92
N ASP A 459 17.86 -3.02 5.38
CA ASP A 459 19.02 -2.91 4.48
C ASP A 459 18.68 -2.20 3.16
N ALA A 460 17.43 -2.35 2.71
CA ALA A 460 16.88 -1.62 1.58
C ALA A 460 15.37 -1.53 1.67
N VAL A 461 14.82 -0.42 1.16
CA VAL A 461 13.39 -0.21 0.94
C VAL A 461 13.20 -0.10 -0.57
N LEU A 462 12.43 -1.02 -1.16
CA LEU A 462 12.40 -1.23 -2.61
C LEU A 462 10.98 -1.40 -3.13
N PRO A 463 10.71 -0.96 -4.37
CA PRO A 463 9.50 -1.34 -5.09
C PRO A 463 9.34 -2.87 -5.15
N LEU A 464 8.11 -3.37 -5.10
CA LEU A 464 7.82 -4.80 -5.07
C LEU A 464 8.50 -5.57 -6.20
N SER A 465 8.47 -5.04 -7.43
CA SER A 465 9.13 -5.63 -8.60
C SER A 465 10.65 -5.72 -8.46
N SER A 466 11.28 -4.73 -7.81
CA SER A 466 12.74 -4.70 -7.58
C SER A 466 13.14 -5.57 -6.39
N LEU A 467 12.26 -5.75 -5.41
CA LEU A 467 12.53 -6.52 -4.21
C LEU A 467 12.79 -8.00 -4.52
N GLY A 468 11.99 -8.61 -5.40
CA GLY A 468 12.21 -9.98 -5.85
C GLY A 468 13.56 -10.17 -6.54
N VAL A 469 13.97 -9.21 -7.38
CA VAL A 469 15.28 -9.21 -8.06
C VAL A 469 16.43 -9.08 -7.06
N GLU A 470 16.31 -8.19 -6.06
CA GLU A 470 17.32 -8.01 -5.02
C GLU A 470 17.51 -9.30 -4.20
N VAL A 471 16.41 -9.97 -3.81
CA VAL A 471 16.48 -11.28 -3.13
C VAL A 471 17.21 -12.29 -4.00
N ALA A 472 16.85 -12.42 -5.28
CA ALA A 472 17.51 -13.33 -6.22
C ALA A 472 19.02 -13.04 -6.36
N MET A 473 19.40 -11.75 -6.43
CA MET A 473 20.80 -11.34 -6.48
C MET A 473 21.55 -11.71 -5.19
N ARG A 474 20.95 -11.51 -4.02
CA ARG A 474 21.55 -11.89 -2.73
C ARG A 474 21.75 -13.39 -2.62
N LEU A 475 20.81 -14.19 -3.11
CA LEU A 475 20.95 -15.64 -3.15
C LEU A 475 22.07 -16.11 -4.12
N LYS A 476 22.23 -15.45 -5.27
CA LYS A 476 23.27 -15.81 -6.27
C LYS A 476 24.69 -15.41 -5.88
N ARG A 477 24.89 -14.28 -5.20
CA ARG A 477 26.23 -13.78 -4.78
C ARG A 477 26.97 -14.73 -3.85
N LEU A 478 26.30 -15.70 -3.27
CA LEU A 478 26.84 -16.63 -2.29
C LEU A 478 27.15 -18.02 -2.89
N PHE A 479 26.92 -18.21 -4.20
CA PHE A 479 27.30 -19.40 -4.95
C PHE A 479 28.56 -19.19 -5.85
N ARG A 480 29.20 -18.02 -5.71
CA ARG A 480 30.52 -17.73 -6.25
C ARG A 480 31.55 -17.66 -5.11
#